data_6a5fc83bd99f8aad4fb0831beebdf05c
#
_entry.id   6a5fc83bd99f8aad4fb0831beebdf05c
#
_cell.length_a   1.000
_cell.length_b   1.000
_cell.length_c   1.000
_cell.angle_alpha   90.00
_cell.angle_beta   90.00
_cell.angle_gamma   90.00
#
_symmetry.space_group_name_H-M   'P 1'
#
loop_
_entity.id
_entity.type
_entity.pdbx_description
1 polymer ?
#
loop_
_entity_poly.entity_id
_entity_poly.type
_entity_poly.pdbx_seq_one_letter_code
_entity_poly.pdbx_strand_id
1 'polypeptide(L)'
;MDAPVSLHRVIIQAPLLEVGFPIPGWKKAAAGLLAPMWPTCSFRLGLDLSKLSHDPAVETAYRADPLVHQAISVRTYWSLQHAKVDAFERAPALHAPTLLLCGTDDRIISVERAQQWFGRLTCPKRCVMFPGAYHELHHDAVREEVMRAVRDWTLADG
;
A
#
# COMPACT_ATOMS: atom_id res chain seq x y z
N MET A 1 10.54 -5.40 -27.26
CA MET A 1 9.75 -4.22 -26.88
C MET A 1 8.37 -4.71 -26.51
N ASP A 2 8.08 -4.74 -25.22
CA ASP A 2 6.74 -5.13 -24.79
C ASP A 2 5.74 -4.04 -25.21
N ALA A 3 4.62 -4.45 -25.78
CA ALA A 3 3.56 -3.50 -26.15
C ALA A 3 3.09 -2.79 -24.86
N PRO A 4 2.82 -1.47 -24.91
CA PRO A 4 2.29 -0.78 -23.75
C PRO A 4 0.98 -1.41 -23.31
N VAL A 5 0.90 -1.83 -22.04
CA VAL A 5 -0.34 -2.37 -21.47
C VAL A 5 -1.35 -1.23 -21.44
N SER A 6 -2.43 -1.37 -22.21
CA SER A 6 -3.56 -0.43 -22.16
C SER A 6 -4.40 -0.77 -20.92
N LEU A 7 -4.40 0.11 -19.94
CA LEU A 7 -5.24 0.00 -18.73
C LEU A 7 -6.54 0.77 -18.97
N HIS A 8 -7.67 0.09 -18.88
CA HIS A 8 -8.98 0.75 -18.96
C HIS A 8 -9.30 1.51 -17.69
N ARG A 9 -9.04 0.91 -16.54
CA ARG A 9 -9.26 1.49 -15.19
C ARG A 9 -8.26 0.91 -14.20
N VAL A 10 -7.99 1.66 -13.15
CA VAL A 10 -7.10 1.25 -12.07
C VAL A 10 -7.84 1.39 -10.74
N ILE A 11 -7.71 0.39 -9.89
CA ILE A 11 -8.18 0.43 -8.51
C ILE A 11 -6.95 0.19 -7.62
N ILE A 12 -6.72 1.10 -6.71
CA ILE A 12 -5.60 1.05 -5.78
C ILE A 12 -6.16 1.09 -4.38
N GLN A 13 -5.86 0.08 -3.58
CA GLN A 13 -6.23 0.02 -2.18
C GLN A 13 -4.98 0.14 -1.32
N ALA A 14 -5.03 1.03 -0.33
CA ALA A 14 -4.02 1.19 0.71
C ALA A 14 -2.57 1.07 0.20
N PRO A 15 -2.12 1.92 -0.77
CA PRO A 15 -0.81 1.79 -1.39
C PRO A 15 0.32 2.07 -0.41
N LEU A 16 1.35 1.23 -0.39
CA LEU A 16 2.54 1.40 0.44
C LEU A 16 3.45 2.51 -0.12
N LEU A 17 3.02 3.76 -0.03
CA LEU A 17 3.84 4.93 -0.39
C LEU A 17 4.67 5.45 0.79
N GLU A 18 4.22 5.17 2.01
CA GLU A 18 4.97 5.34 3.25
C GLU A 18 4.32 4.46 4.32
N VAL A 19 5.14 3.97 5.27
CA VAL A 19 4.60 3.21 6.41
C VAL A 19 3.91 4.15 7.39
N GLY A 20 2.82 3.69 8.02
CA GLY A 20 2.03 4.43 9.00
C GLY A 20 2.63 4.45 10.42
N PHE A 21 3.83 3.88 10.60
CA PHE A 21 4.51 3.76 11.89
C PHE A 21 5.98 4.18 11.79
N PRO A 22 6.59 4.66 12.88
CA PRO A 22 7.96 5.13 12.87
C PRO A 22 8.96 3.97 12.72
N ILE A 23 9.86 4.07 11.75
CA ILE A 23 11.04 3.20 11.64
C ILE A 23 12.19 3.89 12.38
N PRO A 24 12.77 3.26 13.41
CA PRO A 24 13.89 3.84 14.15
C PRO A 24 15.05 4.24 13.23
N GLY A 25 15.61 5.43 13.45
CA GLY A 25 16.68 5.99 12.62
C GLY A 25 17.92 5.09 12.50
N TRP A 26 18.27 4.39 13.58
CA TRP A 26 19.40 3.45 13.57
C TRP A 26 19.20 2.28 12.60
N LYS A 27 17.94 1.79 12.41
CA LYS A 27 17.62 0.74 11.42
C LYS A 27 17.84 1.25 10.00
N LYS A 28 17.47 2.51 9.72
CA LYS A 28 17.71 3.15 8.42
C LYS A 28 19.21 3.31 8.15
N ALA A 29 19.97 3.77 9.16
CA ALA A 29 21.41 3.91 9.05
C ALA A 29 22.11 2.55 8.84
N ALA A 30 21.74 1.53 9.63
CA ALA A 30 22.27 0.18 9.48
C ALA A 30 21.95 -0.40 8.08
N ALA A 31 20.73 -0.21 7.58
CA ALA A 31 20.37 -0.63 6.23
C ALA A 31 21.22 0.08 5.16
N GLY A 32 21.56 1.37 5.35
CA GLY A 32 22.44 2.11 4.45
C GLY A 32 23.85 1.54 4.41
N LEU A 33 24.43 1.24 5.59
CA LEU A 33 25.77 0.67 5.71
C LEU A 33 25.84 -0.78 5.16
N LEU A 34 24.79 -1.56 5.35
CA LEU A 34 24.75 -2.96 4.93
C LEU A 34 24.43 -3.13 3.43
N ALA A 35 23.82 -2.13 2.80
CA ALA A 35 23.39 -2.23 1.40
C ALA A 35 24.49 -2.69 0.44
N PRO A 36 25.71 -2.14 0.46
CA PRO A 36 26.78 -2.57 -0.44
C PRO A 36 27.45 -3.89 -0.03
N MET A 37 27.44 -4.24 1.27
CA MET A 37 28.20 -5.34 1.81
C MET A 37 27.35 -6.61 1.99
N TRP A 38 26.11 -6.45 2.46
CA TRP A 38 25.23 -7.57 2.79
C TRP A 38 23.76 -7.25 2.44
N PRO A 39 23.43 -7.12 1.16
CA PRO A 39 22.11 -6.72 0.70
C PRO A 39 20.98 -7.73 1.04
N THR A 40 21.31 -8.98 1.30
CA THR A 40 20.38 -10.04 1.70
C THR A 40 20.14 -10.11 3.20
N CYS A 41 20.89 -9.35 4.01
CA CYS A 41 20.62 -9.21 5.43
C CYS A 41 19.18 -8.76 5.64
N SER A 42 18.45 -9.46 6.50
CA SER A 42 17.01 -9.23 6.71
C SER A 42 16.73 -8.79 8.14
N PHE A 43 15.73 -7.94 8.29
CA PHE A 43 15.27 -7.46 9.59
C PHE A 43 13.74 -7.43 9.65
N ARG A 44 13.19 -7.55 10.86
CA ARG A 44 11.74 -7.47 11.06
C ARG A 44 11.28 -6.01 11.03
N LEU A 45 10.21 -5.74 10.29
CA LEU A 45 9.61 -4.42 10.22
C LEU A 45 8.90 -4.02 11.52
N GLY A 46 8.41 -5.00 12.28
CA GLY A 46 7.66 -4.73 13.51
C GLY A 46 6.22 -4.31 13.23
N LEU A 47 5.62 -4.91 12.19
CA LEU A 47 4.24 -4.66 11.82
C LEU A 47 3.30 -5.13 12.94
N ASP A 48 2.38 -4.25 13.37
CA ASP A 48 1.30 -4.61 14.29
C ASP A 48 0.14 -5.24 13.50
N LEU A 49 0.06 -6.57 13.54
CA LEU A 49 -0.94 -7.32 12.78
C LEU A 49 -2.38 -7.08 13.27
N SER A 50 -2.56 -6.62 14.51
CA SER A 50 -3.89 -6.25 15.02
C SER A 50 -4.48 -5.03 14.30
N LYS A 51 -3.68 -4.34 13.49
CA LYS A 51 -4.09 -3.18 12.68
C LYS A 51 -4.39 -3.52 11.23
N LEU A 52 -4.40 -4.80 10.88
CA LEU A 52 -4.81 -5.24 9.55
C LEU A 52 -6.33 -5.11 9.37
N SER A 53 -7.10 -5.58 10.33
CA SER A 53 -8.57 -5.61 10.31
C SER A 53 -9.12 -5.57 11.72
N HIS A 54 -10.39 -5.18 11.88
CA HIS A 54 -11.16 -5.33 13.13
C HIS A 54 -11.55 -6.79 13.39
N ASP A 55 -11.53 -7.65 12.36
CA ASP A 55 -11.77 -9.09 12.53
C ASP A 55 -10.48 -9.79 13.02
N PRO A 56 -10.45 -10.32 14.25
CA PRO A 56 -9.28 -11.02 14.79
C PRO A 56 -8.94 -12.32 14.04
N ALA A 57 -9.87 -12.86 13.26
CA ALA A 57 -9.62 -14.03 12.43
C ALA A 57 -8.59 -13.70 11.31
N VAL A 58 -8.55 -12.47 10.84
CA VAL A 58 -7.57 -12.00 9.83
C VAL A 58 -6.16 -12.06 10.40
N GLU A 59 -5.92 -11.56 11.61
CA GLU A 59 -4.62 -11.66 12.27
C GLU A 59 -4.23 -13.12 12.49
N THR A 60 -5.16 -13.94 12.92
CA THR A 60 -4.94 -15.38 13.16
C THR A 60 -4.53 -16.08 11.87
N ALA A 61 -5.27 -15.85 10.78
CA ALA A 61 -4.97 -16.43 9.47
C ALA A 61 -3.59 -15.96 8.96
N TYR A 62 -3.28 -14.67 9.10
CA TYR A 62 -2.01 -14.08 8.69
C TYR A 62 -0.81 -14.70 9.43
N ARG A 63 -0.96 -14.99 10.74
CA ARG A 63 0.07 -15.64 11.55
C ARG A 63 0.24 -17.13 11.23
N ALA A 64 -0.84 -17.79 10.80
CA ALA A 64 -0.84 -19.22 10.47
C ALA A 64 -0.33 -19.50 9.05
N ASP A 65 -0.29 -18.51 8.16
CA ASP A 65 0.15 -18.69 6.77
C ASP A 65 1.68 -18.82 6.71
N PRO A 66 2.22 -19.99 6.30
CA PRO A 66 3.67 -20.21 6.20
C PRO A 66 4.34 -19.37 5.11
N LEU A 67 3.58 -18.83 4.16
CA LEU A 67 4.09 -17.96 3.10
C LEU A 67 4.24 -16.51 3.54
N VAL A 68 3.67 -16.15 4.67
CA VAL A 68 3.71 -14.79 5.22
C VAL A 68 4.85 -14.65 6.23
N HIS A 69 5.68 -13.64 6.05
CA HIS A 69 6.74 -13.30 6.99
C HIS A 69 6.90 -11.79 7.14
N GLN A 70 7.30 -11.36 8.33
CA GLN A 70 7.48 -9.94 8.66
C GLN A 70 8.92 -9.45 8.44
N ALA A 71 9.73 -10.21 7.73
CA ALA A 71 11.12 -9.86 7.46
C ALA A 71 11.25 -9.22 6.07
N ILE A 72 12.10 -8.20 5.99
CA ILE A 72 12.45 -7.56 4.73
C ILE A 72 13.97 -7.50 4.61
N SER A 73 14.51 -7.79 3.44
CA SER A 73 15.93 -7.64 3.20
C SER A 73 16.32 -6.16 3.00
N VAL A 74 17.58 -5.86 3.27
CA VAL A 74 18.15 -4.52 3.02
C VAL A 74 17.93 -4.11 1.56
N ARG A 75 18.15 -5.02 0.61
CA ARG A 75 17.90 -4.76 -0.83
C ARG A 75 16.44 -4.40 -1.08
N THR A 76 15.50 -5.19 -0.58
CA THR A 76 14.06 -4.94 -0.76
C THR A 76 13.65 -3.62 -0.13
N TYR A 77 14.17 -3.30 1.07
CA TYR A 77 13.91 -2.02 1.71
C TYR A 77 14.30 -0.84 0.80
N TRP A 78 15.51 -0.84 0.25
CA TRP A 78 15.96 0.23 -0.64
C TRP A 78 15.22 0.26 -1.97
N SER A 79 14.93 -0.91 -2.57
CA SER A 79 14.10 -0.97 -3.78
C SER A 79 12.72 -0.34 -3.55
N LEU A 80 12.09 -0.58 -2.38
CA LEU A 80 10.84 0.08 -2.02
C LEU A 80 10.99 1.60 -1.85
N GLN A 81 12.10 2.08 -1.25
CA GLN A 81 12.33 3.52 -1.13
C GLN A 81 12.42 4.19 -2.50
N HIS A 82 13.16 3.61 -3.45
CA HIS A 82 13.24 4.11 -4.82
C HIS A 82 11.89 4.05 -5.53
N ALA A 83 11.19 2.92 -5.46
CA ALA A 83 9.87 2.75 -6.08
C ALA A 83 8.84 3.78 -5.57
N LYS A 84 8.92 4.18 -4.30
CA LYS A 84 8.06 5.24 -3.76
C LYS A 84 8.34 6.59 -4.40
N VAL A 85 9.62 6.96 -4.56
CA VAL A 85 10.01 8.21 -5.24
C VAL A 85 9.52 8.19 -6.68
N ASP A 86 9.81 7.11 -7.41
CA ASP A 86 9.37 6.92 -8.79
C ASP A 86 7.84 7.02 -8.92
N ALA A 87 7.10 6.40 -8.00
CA ALA A 87 5.64 6.46 -7.99
C ALA A 87 5.13 7.90 -7.88
N PHE A 88 5.74 8.71 -7.02
CA PHE A 88 5.39 10.12 -6.87
C PHE A 88 5.75 10.95 -8.09
N GLU A 89 6.93 10.76 -8.65
CA GLU A 89 7.40 11.50 -9.83
C GLU A 89 6.57 11.15 -11.06
N ARG A 90 6.22 9.88 -11.23
CA ARG A 90 5.49 9.37 -12.38
C ARG A 90 3.96 9.42 -12.21
N ALA A 91 3.44 9.84 -11.07
CA ALA A 91 2.00 9.94 -10.86
C ALA A 91 1.27 10.71 -11.98
N PRO A 92 1.76 11.86 -12.49
CA PRO A 92 1.11 12.57 -13.59
C PRO A 92 1.07 11.79 -14.91
N ALA A 93 1.93 10.80 -15.10
CA ALA A 93 1.98 9.96 -16.31
C ALA A 93 0.96 8.78 -16.27
N LEU A 94 0.24 8.59 -15.17
CA LEU A 94 -0.86 7.64 -15.12
C LEU A 94 -2.10 8.25 -15.77
N HIS A 95 -2.47 7.73 -16.95
CA HIS A 95 -3.60 8.26 -17.73
C HIS A 95 -4.91 7.50 -17.51
N ALA A 96 -4.83 6.26 -17.00
CA ALA A 96 -6.02 5.45 -16.76
C ALA A 96 -6.85 6.02 -15.61
N PRO A 97 -8.18 6.06 -15.73
CA PRO A 97 -9.07 6.44 -14.64
C PRO A 97 -8.76 5.64 -13.38
N THR A 98 -8.57 6.33 -12.25
CA THR A 98 -8.04 5.71 -11.03
C THR A 98 -8.95 5.90 -9.83
N LEU A 99 -9.30 4.79 -9.16
CA LEU A 99 -9.98 4.75 -7.87
C LEU A 99 -8.96 4.47 -6.76
N LEU A 100 -8.92 5.34 -5.75
CA LEU A 100 -8.18 5.12 -4.50
C LEU A 100 -9.14 4.74 -3.38
N LEU A 101 -8.81 3.68 -2.64
CA LEU A 101 -9.56 3.20 -1.48
C LEU A 101 -8.62 3.15 -0.26
N CYS A 102 -8.99 3.81 0.84
CA CYS A 102 -8.23 3.79 2.09
C CYS A 102 -9.15 3.78 3.31
N GLY A 103 -8.76 3.07 4.35
CA GLY A 103 -9.34 3.19 5.68
C GLY A 103 -8.78 4.43 6.40
N THR A 104 -9.62 5.18 7.13
CA THR A 104 -9.13 6.37 7.84
C THR A 104 -8.24 6.02 9.02
N ASP A 105 -8.39 4.83 9.59
CA ASP A 105 -7.65 4.34 10.75
C ASP A 105 -6.57 3.32 10.38
N ASP A 106 -6.18 3.29 9.11
CA ASP A 106 -5.04 2.49 8.65
C ASP A 106 -3.76 2.93 9.38
N ARG A 107 -3.11 1.98 10.07
CA ARG A 107 -1.85 2.19 10.80
C ARG A 107 -0.67 1.48 10.15
N ILE A 108 -0.92 0.79 9.05
CA ILE A 108 0.11 0.06 8.29
C ILE A 108 0.77 1.00 7.28
N ILE A 109 -0.04 1.79 6.57
CA ILE A 109 0.45 2.79 5.62
C ILE A 109 0.11 4.21 6.09
N SER A 110 0.81 5.20 5.56
CA SER A 110 0.43 6.60 5.71
C SER A 110 -0.68 6.96 4.72
N VAL A 111 -1.89 7.12 5.25
CA VAL A 111 -3.07 7.55 4.48
C VAL A 111 -2.86 8.93 3.87
N GLU A 112 -2.24 9.84 4.64
CA GLU A 112 -1.90 11.18 4.16
C GLU A 112 -0.99 11.12 2.93
N ARG A 113 0.01 10.24 2.96
CA ARG A 113 0.94 10.06 1.84
C ARG A 113 0.26 9.49 0.59
N ALA A 114 -0.68 8.56 0.79
CA ALA A 114 -1.51 8.03 -0.29
C ALA A 114 -2.38 9.14 -0.92
N GLN A 115 -2.98 10.00 -0.11
CA GLN A 115 -3.77 11.14 -0.59
C GLN A 115 -2.91 12.18 -1.32
N GLN A 116 -1.70 12.48 -0.83
CA GLN A 116 -0.75 13.38 -1.52
C GLN A 116 -0.37 12.84 -2.90
N TRP A 117 -0.07 11.54 -3.00
CA TRP A 117 0.18 10.89 -4.27
C TRP A 117 -1.03 10.98 -5.21
N PHE A 118 -2.20 10.65 -4.71
CA PHE A 118 -3.45 10.72 -5.45
C PHE A 118 -3.74 12.14 -5.96
N GLY A 119 -3.40 13.16 -5.18
CA GLY A 119 -3.50 14.56 -5.58
C GLY A 119 -2.70 14.88 -6.85
N ARG A 120 -1.59 14.19 -7.10
CA ARG A 120 -0.71 14.39 -8.26
C ARG A 120 -1.21 13.74 -9.56
N LEU A 121 -2.17 12.83 -9.49
CA LEU A 121 -2.77 12.24 -10.68
C LEU A 121 -3.50 13.30 -11.50
N THR A 122 -3.38 13.23 -12.81
CA THR A 122 -4.04 14.13 -13.77
C THR A 122 -5.20 13.47 -14.51
N CYS A 123 -5.32 12.14 -14.43
CA CYS A 123 -6.41 11.37 -15.02
C CYS A 123 -7.74 11.56 -14.27
N PRO A 124 -8.89 11.13 -14.84
CA PRO A 124 -10.13 11.00 -14.09
C PRO A 124 -9.92 10.13 -12.86
N LYS A 125 -10.34 10.63 -11.69
CA LYS A 125 -10.01 9.96 -10.45
C LYS A 125 -11.08 10.13 -9.38
N ARG A 126 -11.24 9.10 -8.53
CA ARG A 126 -12.12 9.10 -7.37
C ARG A 126 -11.39 8.54 -6.17
N CYS A 127 -11.53 9.18 -5.01
CA CYS A 127 -11.04 8.67 -3.73
C CYS A 127 -12.22 8.33 -2.84
N VAL A 128 -12.22 7.14 -2.25
CA VAL A 128 -13.20 6.72 -1.25
C VAL A 128 -12.45 6.42 0.04
N MET A 129 -12.79 7.16 1.09
CA MET A 129 -12.27 6.98 2.44
C MET A 129 -13.32 6.24 3.26
N PHE A 130 -12.91 5.16 3.94
CA PHE A 130 -13.79 4.36 4.79
C PHE A 130 -13.54 4.73 6.25
N PRO A 131 -14.50 5.45 6.90
CA PRO A 131 -14.32 5.92 8.28
C PRO A 131 -14.10 4.75 9.25
N GLY A 132 -13.06 4.87 10.09
CA GLY A 132 -12.71 3.88 11.10
C GLY A 132 -12.10 2.59 10.58
N ALA A 133 -12.13 2.32 9.28
CA ALA A 133 -11.60 1.07 8.73
C ALA A 133 -10.06 1.01 8.81
N TYR A 134 -9.55 -0.22 8.97
CA TYR A 134 -8.13 -0.55 8.99
C TYR A 134 -7.58 -0.82 7.58
N HIS A 135 -6.46 -1.52 7.50
CA HIS A 135 -5.70 -1.71 6.26
C HIS A 135 -6.36 -2.67 5.26
N GLU A 136 -6.84 -3.80 5.75
CA GLU A 136 -7.42 -4.88 4.94
C GLU A 136 -8.92 -4.66 4.70
N LEU A 137 -9.26 -3.62 3.92
CA LEU A 137 -10.65 -3.19 3.70
C LEU A 137 -11.60 -4.33 3.29
N HIS A 138 -11.11 -5.29 2.48
CA HIS A 138 -11.90 -6.44 2.03
C HIS A 138 -12.18 -7.47 3.14
N HIS A 139 -11.45 -7.38 4.24
CA HIS A 139 -11.59 -8.25 5.40
C HIS A 139 -12.02 -7.47 6.66
N ASP A 140 -12.46 -6.22 6.48
CA ASP A 140 -12.92 -5.37 7.56
C ASP A 140 -14.45 -5.21 7.55
N ALA A 141 -15.02 -4.60 8.56
CA ALA A 141 -16.46 -4.35 8.71
C ALA A 141 -17.08 -3.61 7.51
N VAL A 142 -16.27 -2.84 6.78
CA VAL A 142 -16.68 -2.07 5.59
C VAL A 142 -16.66 -2.86 4.28
N ARG A 143 -16.41 -4.16 4.32
CA ARG A 143 -16.26 -5.04 3.15
C ARG A 143 -17.32 -4.82 2.07
N GLU A 144 -18.59 -4.80 2.47
CA GLU A 144 -19.70 -4.67 1.52
C GLU A 144 -19.71 -3.31 0.80
N GLU A 145 -19.32 -2.25 1.50
CA GLU A 145 -19.18 -0.91 0.94
C GLU A 145 -18.01 -0.83 -0.02
N VAL A 146 -16.89 -1.46 0.32
CA VAL A 146 -15.70 -1.58 -0.54
C VAL A 146 -16.06 -2.30 -1.82
N MET A 147 -16.70 -3.47 -1.73
CA MET A 147 -17.10 -4.24 -2.91
C MET A 147 -18.09 -3.48 -3.80
N ARG A 148 -18.98 -2.69 -3.19
CA ARG A 148 -19.88 -1.81 -3.94
C ARG A 148 -19.11 -0.72 -4.68
N ALA A 149 -18.17 -0.05 -4.00
CA ALA A 149 -17.35 1.00 -4.62
C ALA A 149 -16.50 0.45 -5.79
N VAL A 150 -15.92 -0.73 -5.62
CA VAL A 150 -15.17 -1.45 -6.67
C VAL A 150 -16.06 -1.78 -7.87
N ARG A 151 -17.22 -2.40 -7.62
CA ARG A 151 -18.17 -2.76 -8.66
C ARG A 151 -18.65 -1.52 -9.43
N ASP A 152 -19.09 -0.49 -8.73
CA ASP A 152 -19.61 0.72 -9.34
C ASP A 152 -18.55 1.44 -10.17
N TRP A 153 -17.28 1.42 -9.71
CA TRP A 153 -16.16 1.94 -10.50
C TRP A 153 -15.87 1.12 -11.75
N THR A 154 -15.95 -0.20 -11.63
CA THR A 154 -15.64 -1.12 -12.74
C THR A 154 -16.71 -1.06 -13.83
N LEU A 155 -17.99 -0.89 -13.45
CA LEU A 155 -19.15 -0.90 -14.35
C LEU A 155 -19.57 0.50 -14.81
N ALA A 156 -18.96 1.57 -14.28
CA ALA A 156 -19.27 2.92 -14.75
C ALA A 156 -18.97 3.02 -16.24
N ASP A 157 -19.91 3.49 -17.02
CA ASP A 157 -19.69 3.84 -18.41
C ASP A 157 -18.64 4.95 -18.51
N GLY A 158 -17.70 4.79 -19.48
CA GLY A 158 -16.56 5.69 -19.67
C GLY A 158 -16.95 7.04 -20.21
#